data_68e6326dec784a792ae05769970dda2a
#
_entry.id   68e6326dec784a792ae05769970dda2a
#
_cell.length_a   1.000
_cell.length_b   1.000
_cell.length_c   1.000
_cell.angle_alpha   90.00
_cell.angle_beta   90.00
_cell.angle_gamma   90.00
#
_symmetry.space_group_name_H-M   'P 1'
#
loop_
_entity.id
_entity.type
_entity.pdbx_description
1 polymer ?
#
loop_
_entity_poly.entity_id
_entity_poly.type
_entity_poly.pdbx_seq_one_letter_code
_entity_poly.pdbx_strand_id
1 'polypeptide(L)'
;MKKTTLLFVIVTLLFACEPKEPIGNNKPNSNDTTEHATGAILLPEGALCNTFSISKDKKIAFSKGNLQYQASTNTWRFAEEQYALAGKNNENISATYDGWIDLFGWGTSGYNNKFPYLYDAPHSDFGDGMNSIAGTNYDWGSNPISNGENKSGIWRTLSADEWGYLLFDRPNAAKLVGAGSVNSQNGLFILPDEYTDNVFTDYTGKSVPFISFASKGVQHDGDYWYYGISNAFSHNTYSIEQFKILESKGIVFLPSSVLRTGTTLMTGMGTKMVDGYYWTTTPFDAEKAYIIYFFGNGLRSKTENFRSNGFSVRLIHDIK
;
A
#
# COMPACT_ATOMS: atom_id res chain seq x y z
N MET A 1 31.65 -44.41 -4.53
CA MET A 1 31.32 -42.97 -4.34
C MET A 1 29.83 -42.87 -4.05
N LYS A 2 29.43 -42.62 -2.79
CA LYS A 2 28.02 -42.48 -2.39
C LYS A 2 27.64 -41.00 -2.59
N LYS A 3 26.66 -40.72 -3.42
CA LYS A 3 26.07 -39.39 -3.58
C LYS A 3 25.10 -39.13 -2.42
N THR A 4 25.46 -38.20 -1.56
CA THR A 4 24.58 -37.71 -0.50
C THR A 4 23.70 -36.60 -1.08
N THR A 5 22.42 -36.88 -1.25
CA THR A 5 21.43 -35.90 -1.67
C THR A 5 21.02 -35.06 -0.46
N LEU A 6 21.39 -33.78 -0.45
CA LEU A 6 21.00 -32.83 0.60
C LEU A 6 19.58 -32.35 0.30
N LEU A 7 18.62 -32.74 1.13
CA LEU A 7 17.23 -32.33 1.06
C LEU A 7 17.09 -30.97 1.76
N PHE A 8 16.91 -29.90 1.00
CA PHE A 8 16.56 -28.60 1.56
C PHE A 8 15.07 -28.61 1.94
N VAL A 9 14.79 -28.64 3.22
CA VAL A 9 13.45 -28.40 3.76
C VAL A 9 13.25 -26.88 3.81
N ILE A 10 12.46 -26.34 2.87
CA ILE A 10 11.98 -24.96 2.92
C ILE A 10 10.88 -24.92 3.99
N VAL A 11 11.20 -24.43 5.16
CA VAL A 11 10.20 -24.09 6.18
C VAL A 11 9.55 -22.77 5.77
N THR A 12 8.39 -22.86 5.13
CA THR A 12 7.52 -21.71 4.92
C THR A 12 6.92 -21.35 6.28
N LEU A 13 7.45 -20.31 6.91
CA LEU A 13 6.84 -19.70 8.08
C LEU A 13 5.56 -18.97 7.61
N LEU A 14 4.44 -19.64 7.76
CA LEU A 14 3.12 -19.01 7.70
C LEU A 14 2.99 -18.11 8.93
N PHE A 15 3.21 -16.83 8.78
CA PHE A 15 2.83 -15.84 9.78
C PHE A 15 1.30 -15.69 9.73
N ALA A 16 0.60 -16.49 10.51
CA ALA A 16 -0.79 -16.21 10.86
C ALA A 16 -0.79 -14.99 11.78
N CYS A 17 -1.72 -14.05 11.57
CA CYS A 17 -2.00 -12.99 12.53
C CYS A 17 -2.40 -13.65 13.86
N GLU A 18 -1.57 -13.53 14.89
CA GLU A 18 -1.94 -14.04 16.21
C GLU A 18 -3.12 -13.22 16.75
N PRO A 19 -4.23 -13.86 17.16
CA PRO A 19 -5.31 -13.16 17.83
C PRO A 19 -4.79 -12.59 19.16
N LYS A 20 -5.06 -11.31 19.43
CA LYS A 20 -4.74 -10.69 20.73
C LYS A 20 -5.49 -11.43 21.83
N GLU A 21 -4.75 -11.99 22.80
CA GLU A 21 -5.35 -12.40 24.08
C GLU A 21 -5.90 -11.18 24.84
N PRO A 22 -7.10 -11.24 25.41
CA PRO A 22 -7.61 -10.16 26.25
C PRO A 22 -6.75 -10.05 27.52
N ILE A 23 -6.25 -8.84 27.80
CA ILE A 23 -5.57 -8.52 29.06
C ILE A 23 -6.61 -8.54 30.17
N GLY A 24 -6.71 -9.65 30.89
CA GLY A 24 -7.58 -9.80 32.03
C GLY A 24 -7.11 -10.96 32.91
N ASN A 25 -6.42 -10.65 33.99
CA ASN A 25 -6.17 -11.58 35.09
C ASN A 25 -7.50 -11.97 35.75
N ASN A 26 -8.06 -13.13 35.38
CA ASN A 26 -8.91 -13.89 36.29
C ASN A 26 -8.97 -15.36 35.83
N LYS A 27 -8.60 -16.27 36.74
CA LYS A 27 -8.73 -17.72 36.56
C LYS A 27 -10.19 -18.07 36.29
N PRO A 28 -10.52 -18.84 35.26
CA PRO A 28 -11.90 -19.27 35.04
C PRO A 28 -12.28 -20.36 36.02
N ASN A 29 -13.42 -20.14 36.68
CA ASN A 29 -14.16 -21.17 37.39
C ASN A 29 -14.92 -22.00 36.34
N SER A 30 -14.80 -23.32 36.42
CA SER A 30 -15.41 -24.27 35.50
C SER A 30 -16.95 -24.23 35.58
N ASN A 31 -17.58 -24.08 34.42
CA ASN A 31 -18.95 -24.33 34.00
C ASN A 31 -19.66 -23.08 33.47
N ASP A 32 -19.31 -22.70 32.25
CA ASP A 32 -20.28 -22.06 31.35
C ASP A 32 -19.86 -22.32 29.90
N THR A 33 -20.64 -23.14 29.20
CA THR A 33 -20.50 -23.46 27.79
C THR A 33 -21.30 -22.47 26.97
N THR A 34 -20.79 -21.26 26.78
CA THR A 34 -21.19 -20.38 25.68
C THR A 34 -19.92 -19.77 25.13
N GLU A 35 -19.30 -20.48 24.19
CA GLU A 35 -18.25 -19.94 23.33
C GLU A 35 -18.84 -18.81 22.50
N HIS A 36 -18.66 -17.58 22.93
CA HIS A 36 -18.63 -16.45 22.01
C HIS A 36 -17.34 -16.55 21.21
N ALA A 37 -17.38 -17.28 20.10
CA ALA A 37 -16.37 -17.17 19.08
C ALA A 37 -16.36 -15.71 18.60
N THR A 38 -15.46 -14.90 19.12
CA THR A 38 -15.08 -13.64 18.50
C THR A 38 -14.60 -14.00 17.11
N GLY A 39 -15.42 -13.72 16.09
CA GLY A 39 -15.15 -14.13 14.71
C GLY A 39 -13.81 -13.57 14.27
N ALA A 40 -12.82 -14.44 14.11
CA ALA A 40 -11.55 -14.09 13.51
C ALA A 40 -11.81 -13.56 12.10
N ILE A 41 -11.33 -12.36 11.79
CA ILE A 41 -11.43 -11.81 10.44
C ILE A 41 -10.55 -12.66 9.53
N LEU A 42 -11.18 -13.38 8.58
CA LEU A 42 -10.47 -14.14 7.57
C LEU A 42 -9.97 -13.17 6.50
N LEU A 43 -8.67 -12.97 6.47
CA LEU A 43 -7.99 -12.16 5.46
C LEU A 43 -7.51 -13.06 4.32
N PRO A 44 -7.54 -12.59 3.06
CA PRO A 44 -6.99 -13.36 1.94
C PRO A 44 -5.46 -13.45 2.04
N GLU A 45 -4.89 -14.46 1.40
CA GLU A 45 -3.44 -14.51 1.19
C GLU A 45 -2.94 -13.19 0.60
N GLY A 46 -1.81 -12.69 1.09
CA GLY A 46 -1.24 -11.42 0.62
C GLY A 46 -1.83 -10.18 1.28
N ALA A 47 -2.76 -10.29 2.23
CA ALA A 47 -3.19 -9.19 3.07
C ALA A 47 -2.22 -8.97 4.25
N LEU A 48 -2.03 -7.71 4.62
CA LEU A 48 -1.45 -7.36 5.92
C LEU A 48 -2.49 -7.62 7.01
N CYS A 49 -2.02 -8.01 8.19
CA CYS A 49 -2.89 -8.09 9.35
C CYS A 49 -3.39 -6.71 9.77
N ASN A 50 -4.55 -6.70 10.43
CA ASN A 50 -5.23 -5.51 10.92
C ASN A 50 -6.04 -4.75 9.87
N THR A 51 -6.89 -3.87 10.37
CA THR A 51 -7.91 -3.21 9.57
C THR A 51 -7.81 -1.69 9.64
N PHE A 52 -8.31 -1.05 8.59
CA PHE A 52 -8.27 0.40 8.40
C PHE A 52 -9.65 0.90 8.00
N SER A 53 -10.15 1.90 8.68
CA SER A 53 -11.42 2.55 8.33
C SER A 53 -11.25 3.46 7.12
N ILE A 54 -12.11 3.27 6.11
CA ILE A 54 -12.21 4.08 4.90
C ILE A 54 -13.54 4.83 4.79
N SER A 55 -14.43 4.61 5.74
CA SER A 55 -15.64 5.38 6.04
C SER A 55 -16.06 5.06 7.48
N LYS A 56 -17.18 5.64 7.94
CA LYS A 56 -17.73 5.33 9.27
C LYS A 56 -18.04 3.84 9.46
N ASP A 57 -18.46 3.16 8.39
CA ASP A 57 -19.01 1.82 8.43
C ASP A 57 -18.21 0.79 7.59
N LYS A 58 -17.13 1.22 6.93
CA LYS A 58 -16.35 0.35 6.06
C LYS A 58 -14.90 0.23 6.53
N LYS A 59 -14.43 -1.01 6.60
CA LYS A 59 -13.04 -1.33 6.91
C LYS A 59 -12.43 -2.17 5.81
N ILE A 60 -11.12 -2.05 5.69
CA ILE A 60 -10.33 -2.78 4.69
C ILE A 60 -9.07 -3.35 5.33
N ALA A 61 -8.45 -4.30 4.63
CA ALA A 61 -7.06 -4.68 4.82
C ALA A 61 -6.24 -4.32 3.57
N PHE A 62 -5.02 -3.87 3.77
CA PHE A 62 -4.10 -3.58 2.66
C PHE A 62 -3.38 -4.84 2.16
N SER A 63 -3.04 -4.84 0.87
CA SER A 63 -2.10 -5.81 0.31
C SER A 63 -0.70 -5.67 0.95
N LYS A 64 0.06 -6.76 1.00
CA LYS A 64 1.41 -6.82 1.58
C LYS A 64 2.45 -5.95 0.86
N GLY A 65 2.21 -5.56 -0.38
CA GLY A 65 3.10 -4.75 -1.19
C GLY A 65 2.38 -4.00 -2.30
N ASN A 66 3.09 -3.13 -3.01
CA ASN A 66 2.59 -2.49 -4.20
C ASN A 66 2.34 -3.53 -5.29
N LEU A 67 1.38 -3.25 -6.17
CA LEU A 67 1.07 -4.09 -7.31
C LEU A 67 2.23 -4.12 -8.30
N GLN A 68 2.46 -5.29 -8.90
CA GLN A 68 3.45 -5.51 -9.95
C GLN A 68 2.85 -6.37 -11.06
N TYR A 69 3.28 -6.13 -12.31
CA TYR A 69 2.88 -6.89 -13.48
C TYR A 69 4.09 -7.28 -14.32
N GLN A 70 4.14 -8.54 -14.74
CA GLN A 70 5.14 -9.04 -15.69
C GLN A 70 4.48 -9.29 -17.04
N ALA A 71 4.87 -8.52 -18.06
CA ALA A 71 4.22 -8.57 -19.38
C ALA A 71 4.49 -9.88 -20.12
N SER A 72 5.72 -10.39 -20.06
CA SER A 72 6.14 -11.62 -20.77
C SER A 72 5.36 -12.87 -20.34
N THR A 73 4.86 -12.90 -19.10
CA THR A 73 4.09 -14.03 -18.53
C THR A 73 2.63 -13.70 -18.24
N ASN A 74 2.23 -12.45 -18.46
CA ASN A 74 0.91 -11.93 -18.07
C ASN A 74 0.58 -12.22 -16.59
N THR A 75 1.53 -11.98 -15.71
CA THR A 75 1.41 -12.31 -14.27
C THR A 75 1.32 -11.08 -13.43
N TRP A 76 0.32 -11.03 -12.54
CA TRP A 76 0.14 -10.03 -11.52
C TRP A 76 0.59 -10.55 -10.16
N ARG A 77 1.27 -9.71 -9.37
CA ARG A 77 1.65 -10.03 -7.99
C ARG A 77 1.73 -8.78 -7.12
N PHE A 78 1.86 -8.97 -5.83
CA PHE A 78 2.35 -7.93 -4.92
C PHE A 78 3.86 -7.99 -4.82
N ALA A 79 4.51 -6.83 -4.68
CA ALA A 79 5.92 -6.76 -4.33
C ALA A 79 6.18 -7.52 -3.03
N GLU A 80 7.32 -8.21 -2.96
CA GLU A 80 7.67 -9.02 -1.80
C GLU A 80 7.91 -8.17 -0.54
N GLU A 81 8.43 -6.96 -0.73
CA GLU A 81 8.76 -6.03 0.34
C GLU A 81 8.01 -4.71 0.14
N GLN A 82 7.37 -4.18 1.20
CA GLN A 82 6.66 -2.92 1.12
C GLN A 82 7.57 -1.74 0.76
N TYR A 83 8.84 -1.81 1.15
CA TYR A 83 9.85 -0.78 0.90
C TYR A 83 10.59 -0.95 -0.45
N ALA A 84 10.18 -1.88 -1.29
CA ALA A 84 10.73 -2.01 -2.64
C ALA A 84 10.47 -0.71 -3.43
N LEU A 85 11.54 -0.16 -4.02
CA LEU A 85 11.45 1.05 -4.82
C LEU A 85 10.64 0.79 -6.08
N ALA A 86 9.51 1.47 -6.21
CA ALA A 86 8.67 1.39 -7.40
C ALA A 86 9.29 2.16 -8.57
N GLY A 87 9.23 1.57 -9.75
CA GLY A 87 9.62 2.18 -11.00
C GLY A 87 11.09 2.12 -11.36
N LYS A 88 11.94 1.55 -10.53
CA LYS A 88 13.40 1.53 -10.74
C LYS A 88 13.82 1.05 -12.14
N ASN A 89 13.07 0.11 -12.74
CA ASN A 89 13.38 -0.50 -14.03
C ASN A 89 12.22 -0.36 -15.03
N ASN A 90 11.33 0.61 -14.87
CA ASN A 90 10.15 0.78 -15.73
C ASN A 90 10.41 1.70 -16.93
N GLU A 91 11.66 1.81 -17.38
CA GLU A 91 12.01 2.38 -18.68
C GLU A 91 11.76 1.35 -19.79
N ASN A 92 11.36 1.82 -20.98
CA ASN A 92 11.22 0.99 -22.17
C ASN A 92 10.41 -0.31 -21.97
N ILE A 93 9.36 -0.25 -21.16
CA ILE A 93 8.44 -1.38 -20.97
C ILE A 93 7.71 -1.72 -22.27
N SER A 94 7.42 -3.01 -22.47
CA SER A 94 6.79 -3.52 -23.69
C SER A 94 5.96 -4.78 -23.39
N ALA A 95 5.27 -5.31 -24.39
CA ALA A 95 4.51 -6.55 -24.26
C ALA A 95 5.39 -7.79 -23.95
N THR A 96 6.68 -7.73 -24.21
CA THR A 96 7.63 -8.81 -23.94
C THR A 96 8.56 -8.52 -22.78
N TYR A 97 8.28 -7.44 -22.03
CA TYR A 97 9.11 -7.09 -20.88
C TYR A 97 9.02 -8.17 -19.80
N ASP A 98 10.17 -8.71 -19.40
CA ASP A 98 10.30 -9.81 -18.44
C ASP A 98 10.60 -9.34 -17.00
N GLY A 99 10.82 -8.04 -16.81
CA GLY A 99 10.88 -7.42 -15.47
C GLY A 99 9.50 -7.14 -14.91
N TRP A 100 9.47 -6.57 -13.70
CA TRP A 100 8.23 -6.18 -13.04
C TRP A 100 7.89 -4.72 -13.32
N ILE A 101 6.72 -4.49 -13.94
CA ILE A 101 6.11 -3.17 -14.10
C ILE A 101 5.35 -2.86 -12.81
N ASP A 102 5.65 -1.75 -12.16
CA ASP A 102 5.04 -1.26 -10.91
C ASP A 102 4.63 0.21 -10.99
N LEU A 103 4.77 0.83 -12.17
CA LEU A 103 4.21 2.13 -12.52
C LEU A 103 3.18 1.96 -13.64
N PHE A 104 1.93 2.21 -13.34
CA PHE A 104 0.78 1.95 -14.21
C PHE A 104 0.17 3.25 -14.72
N GLY A 105 -0.22 3.30 -15.99
CA GLY A 105 -1.20 4.28 -16.47
C GLY A 105 -2.56 4.01 -15.84
N TRP A 106 -3.42 5.01 -15.70
CA TRP A 106 -4.68 4.88 -15.02
C TRP A 106 -5.63 3.88 -15.71
N GLY A 107 -6.12 2.88 -14.97
CA GLY A 107 -7.03 1.85 -15.50
C GLY A 107 -6.39 0.85 -16.47
N THR A 108 -5.06 0.70 -16.43
CA THR A 108 -4.34 -0.29 -17.28
C THR A 108 -4.32 -1.67 -16.65
N SER A 109 -5.49 -2.29 -16.50
CA SER A 109 -5.66 -3.65 -15.97
C SER A 109 -5.46 -4.76 -17.01
N GLY A 110 -5.22 -4.45 -18.27
CA GLY A 110 -5.25 -5.37 -19.40
C GLY A 110 -6.62 -5.46 -20.09
N TYR A 111 -7.69 -5.02 -19.43
CA TYR A 111 -9.02 -5.01 -20.02
C TYR A 111 -9.10 -4.03 -21.20
N ASN A 112 -9.82 -4.43 -22.25
CA ASN A 112 -10.02 -3.64 -23.47
C ASN A 112 -8.70 -3.11 -24.08
N ASN A 113 -7.66 -3.99 -24.10
CA ASN A 113 -6.31 -3.71 -24.60
C ASN A 113 -5.56 -2.59 -23.86
N LYS A 114 -6.02 -2.17 -22.68
CA LYS A 114 -5.30 -1.20 -21.86
C LYS A 114 -4.31 -1.90 -20.92
N PHE A 115 -3.21 -2.35 -21.51
CA PHE A 115 -2.18 -3.11 -20.79
C PHE A 115 -1.27 -2.20 -19.95
N PRO A 116 -0.65 -2.72 -18.87
CA PRO A 116 0.27 -1.95 -18.02
C PRO A 116 1.49 -1.34 -18.74
N TYR A 117 1.89 -1.88 -19.87
CA TYR A 117 2.96 -1.34 -20.70
C TYR A 117 2.48 -0.27 -21.71
N LEU A 118 1.20 0.10 -21.69
CA LEU A 118 0.68 1.22 -22.48
C LEU A 118 1.16 2.55 -21.89
N TYR A 119 1.84 3.35 -22.69
CA TYR A 119 2.35 4.66 -22.29
C TYR A 119 2.29 5.71 -23.42
N ASP A 120 2.13 5.26 -24.66
CA ASP A 120 2.12 6.11 -25.85
C ASP A 120 0.71 6.14 -26.47
N ALA A 121 -0.21 6.70 -25.70
CA ALA A 121 -1.60 6.91 -26.12
C ALA A 121 -2.11 8.25 -25.55
N PRO A 122 -3.12 8.87 -26.21
CA PRO A 122 -3.78 10.05 -25.66
C PRO A 122 -4.24 9.81 -24.21
N HIS A 123 -4.15 10.82 -23.36
CA HIS A 123 -4.54 10.70 -21.94
C HIS A 123 -5.98 10.20 -21.77
N SER A 124 -6.88 10.64 -22.67
CA SER A 124 -8.31 10.23 -22.69
C SER A 124 -8.53 8.74 -23.01
N ASP A 125 -7.53 8.06 -23.56
CA ASP A 125 -7.63 6.63 -23.90
C ASP A 125 -7.41 5.72 -22.69
N PHE A 126 -7.00 6.28 -21.53
CA PHE A 126 -6.81 5.55 -20.29
C PHE A 126 -8.10 5.52 -19.46
N GLY A 127 -8.34 4.39 -18.77
CA GLY A 127 -9.52 4.17 -17.93
C GLY A 127 -10.82 4.02 -18.74
N ASP A 128 -11.92 4.52 -18.21
CA ASP A 128 -13.29 4.38 -18.76
C ASP A 128 -13.99 5.75 -18.89
N GLY A 129 -13.44 6.61 -19.73
CA GLY A 129 -13.98 7.96 -19.90
C GLY A 129 -14.04 8.73 -18.57
N MET A 130 -15.22 9.29 -18.24
CA MET A 130 -15.46 10.01 -16.98
C MET A 130 -15.96 9.09 -15.84
N ASN A 131 -16.01 7.78 -16.05
CA ASN A 131 -16.48 6.85 -15.02
C ASN A 131 -15.37 6.51 -14.04
N SER A 132 -15.73 6.29 -12.78
CA SER A 132 -14.85 5.65 -11.82
C SER A 132 -14.50 4.23 -12.28
N ILE A 133 -13.25 3.84 -12.13
CA ILE A 133 -12.84 2.46 -12.43
C ILE A 133 -13.13 1.49 -11.27
N ALA A 134 -13.61 1.98 -10.11
CA ALA A 134 -13.89 1.16 -8.94
C ALA A 134 -14.87 0.02 -9.26
N GLY A 135 -14.48 -1.22 -8.96
CA GLY A 135 -15.31 -2.41 -9.16
C GLY A 135 -15.57 -2.77 -10.63
N THR A 136 -14.91 -2.10 -11.57
CA THR A 136 -14.99 -2.42 -13.02
C THR A 136 -13.80 -3.29 -13.44
N ASN A 137 -13.84 -3.80 -14.67
CA ASN A 137 -12.69 -4.53 -15.23
C ASN A 137 -11.46 -3.63 -15.49
N TYR A 138 -11.59 -2.31 -15.43
CA TYR A 138 -10.46 -1.37 -15.50
C TYR A 138 -9.71 -1.24 -14.18
N ASP A 139 -10.29 -1.62 -13.04
CA ASP A 139 -9.59 -1.69 -11.76
C ASP A 139 -8.59 -2.86 -11.80
N TRP A 140 -7.36 -2.61 -11.40
CA TRP A 140 -6.30 -3.61 -11.39
C TRP A 140 -6.62 -4.83 -10.51
N GLY A 141 -7.40 -4.64 -9.44
CA GLY A 141 -7.86 -5.71 -8.54
C GLY A 141 -8.87 -6.67 -9.17
N SER A 142 -9.37 -6.39 -10.38
CA SER A 142 -10.16 -7.33 -11.17
C SER A 142 -9.35 -8.54 -11.65
N ASN A 143 -8.02 -8.45 -11.63
CA ASN A 143 -7.12 -9.52 -12.04
C ASN A 143 -6.83 -10.51 -10.88
N PRO A 144 -6.52 -11.78 -11.19
CA PRO A 144 -5.97 -12.70 -10.20
C PRO A 144 -4.54 -12.28 -9.84
N ILE A 145 -4.28 -12.11 -8.55
CA ILE A 145 -2.95 -11.74 -8.04
C ILE A 145 -2.28 -13.02 -7.52
N SER A 146 -1.17 -13.43 -8.13
CA SER A 146 -0.56 -14.76 -7.94
C SER A 146 -0.15 -15.06 -6.47
N ASN A 147 0.25 -14.05 -5.72
CA ASN A 147 0.56 -14.11 -4.29
C ASN A 147 -0.44 -13.33 -3.43
N GLY A 148 -1.68 -13.23 -3.92
CA GLY A 148 -2.83 -12.59 -3.32
C GLY A 148 -4.09 -13.43 -3.51
N GLU A 149 -4.04 -14.71 -3.11
CA GLU A 149 -5.07 -15.76 -3.24
C GLU A 149 -5.35 -16.22 -4.68
N ASN A 150 -4.72 -15.60 -5.68
CA ASN A 150 -4.83 -15.95 -7.10
C ASN A 150 -6.29 -16.07 -7.63
N LYS A 151 -7.16 -15.19 -7.15
CA LYS A 151 -8.56 -15.08 -7.58
C LYS A 151 -8.89 -13.66 -8.02
N SER A 152 -9.67 -13.52 -9.09
CA SER A 152 -10.14 -12.24 -9.59
C SER A 152 -11.14 -11.58 -8.63
N GLY A 153 -11.09 -10.24 -8.50
CA GLY A 153 -12.08 -9.45 -7.78
C GLY A 153 -12.04 -9.56 -6.26
N ILE A 154 -11.00 -10.16 -5.69
CA ILE A 154 -10.77 -10.15 -4.23
C ILE A 154 -10.21 -8.82 -3.77
N TRP A 155 -9.45 -8.19 -4.63
CA TRP A 155 -8.77 -6.93 -4.39
C TRP A 155 -9.44 -5.81 -5.18
N ARG A 156 -9.24 -4.57 -4.73
CA ARG A 156 -9.60 -3.35 -5.47
C ARG A 156 -8.70 -2.19 -5.11
N THR A 157 -8.79 -1.13 -5.88
CA THR A 157 -8.13 0.15 -5.60
C THR A 157 -9.07 1.06 -4.78
N LEU A 158 -8.52 1.88 -3.88
CA LEU A 158 -9.30 2.89 -3.15
C LEU A 158 -9.70 4.07 -4.06
N SER A 159 -10.88 4.65 -3.79
CA SER A 159 -11.27 5.94 -4.36
C SER A 159 -10.53 7.10 -3.69
N ALA A 160 -10.59 8.29 -4.29
CA ALA A 160 -10.01 9.50 -3.71
C ALA A 160 -10.67 9.85 -2.35
N ASP A 161 -11.99 9.67 -2.23
CA ASP A 161 -12.71 9.93 -0.98
C ASP A 161 -12.36 8.91 0.12
N GLU A 162 -12.21 7.62 -0.23
CA GLU A 162 -11.78 6.59 0.73
C GLU A 162 -10.36 6.86 1.25
N TRP A 163 -9.45 7.27 0.36
CA TRP A 163 -8.12 7.74 0.77
C TRP A 163 -8.19 8.98 1.65
N GLY A 164 -9.06 9.96 1.30
CA GLY A 164 -9.28 11.15 2.11
C GLY A 164 -9.71 10.78 3.53
N TYR A 165 -10.73 9.92 3.65
CA TYR A 165 -11.19 9.46 4.96
C TYR A 165 -10.09 8.74 5.75
N LEU A 166 -9.39 7.81 5.13
CA LEU A 166 -8.31 7.04 5.76
C LEU A 166 -7.19 7.94 6.29
N LEU A 167 -6.79 8.94 5.52
CA LEU A 167 -5.61 9.76 5.81
C LEU A 167 -5.96 10.96 6.71
N PHE A 168 -7.19 11.50 6.64
CA PHE A 168 -7.53 12.77 7.26
C PHE A 168 -8.72 12.70 8.23
N ASP A 169 -9.76 11.92 7.91
CA ASP A 169 -11.07 12.04 8.59
C ASP A 169 -11.36 10.91 9.59
N ARG A 170 -10.71 9.75 9.47
CA ARG A 170 -10.92 8.66 10.43
C ARG A 170 -10.49 9.08 11.85
N PRO A 171 -11.07 8.52 12.90
CA PRO A 171 -10.68 8.82 14.28
C PRO A 171 -9.15 8.70 14.45
N ASN A 172 -8.55 9.73 15.03
CA ASN A 172 -7.11 9.82 15.28
C ASN A 172 -6.21 9.80 14.02
N ALA A 173 -6.71 10.08 12.81
CA ALA A 173 -5.94 10.03 11.56
C ALA A 173 -4.54 10.66 11.70
N ALA A 174 -4.44 11.88 12.26
CA ALA A 174 -3.17 12.58 12.46
C ALA A 174 -2.16 11.82 13.34
N LYS A 175 -2.63 10.94 14.24
CA LYS A 175 -1.76 10.09 15.06
C LYS A 175 -1.37 8.79 14.37
N LEU A 176 -2.10 8.42 13.33
CA LEU A 176 -1.98 7.13 12.64
C LEU A 176 -1.24 7.24 11.30
N VAL A 177 -0.75 8.43 10.94
CA VAL A 177 -0.01 8.68 9.71
C VAL A 177 1.27 9.44 10.02
N GLY A 178 2.36 9.07 9.35
CA GLY A 178 3.66 9.71 9.50
C GLY A 178 4.59 9.41 8.33
N ALA A 179 5.57 10.27 8.12
CA ALA A 179 6.61 10.05 7.12
C ALA A 179 7.87 9.45 7.75
N GLY A 180 8.64 8.73 6.95
CA GLY A 180 9.90 8.16 7.40
C GLY A 180 10.61 7.38 6.30
N SER A 181 11.52 6.49 6.71
CA SER A 181 12.26 5.64 5.78
C SER A 181 12.45 4.22 6.33
N VAL A 182 12.47 3.26 5.43
CA VAL A 182 12.84 1.87 5.68
C VAL A 182 14.04 1.54 4.79
N ASN A 183 15.13 1.10 5.38
CA ASN A 183 16.35 0.79 4.64
C ASN A 183 16.76 1.91 3.66
N SER A 184 16.69 3.16 4.11
CA SER A 184 16.96 4.38 3.33
C SER A 184 15.94 4.68 2.21
N GLN A 185 14.91 3.87 2.01
CA GLN A 185 13.79 4.16 1.11
C GLN A 185 12.78 5.03 1.85
N ASN A 186 12.56 6.26 1.38
CA ASN A 186 11.57 7.17 1.94
C ASN A 186 10.14 6.69 1.66
N GLY A 187 9.20 7.08 2.52
CA GLY A 187 7.80 6.72 2.32
C GLY A 187 6.87 7.22 3.43
N LEU A 188 5.61 6.87 3.27
CA LEU A 188 4.52 7.19 4.18
C LEU A 188 4.14 5.95 4.98
N PHE A 189 4.08 6.07 6.30
CA PHE A 189 3.54 5.04 7.20
C PHE A 189 2.07 5.32 7.49
N ILE A 190 1.25 4.27 7.44
CA ILE A 190 -0.15 4.29 7.81
C ILE A 190 -0.38 3.18 8.83
N LEU A 191 -0.78 3.56 10.04
CA LEU A 191 -1.04 2.64 11.13
C LEU A 191 -2.51 2.18 11.10
N PRO A 192 -2.80 0.93 11.49
CA PRO A 192 -4.17 0.46 11.68
C PRO A 192 -4.96 1.27 12.72
N ASP A 193 -6.29 1.18 12.67
CA ASP A 193 -7.19 1.96 13.55
C ASP A 193 -6.96 1.74 15.05
N GLU A 194 -6.55 0.53 15.41
CA GLU A 194 -6.40 0.11 16.81
C GLU A 194 -5.11 0.60 17.48
N TYR A 195 -4.19 1.19 16.71
CA TYR A 195 -2.96 1.72 17.27
C TYR A 195 -3.19 3.11 17.86
N THR A 196 -3.27 3.17 19.19
CA THR A 196 -3.35 4.42 19.95
C THR A 196 -2.01 4.85 20.52
N ASP A 197 -1.08 3.93 20.67
CA ASP A 197 0.25 4.16 21.22
C ASP A 197 1.28 4.29 20.10
N ASN A 198 2.07 5.36 20.15
CA ASN A 198 3.11 5.65 19.16
C ASN A 198 4.44 4.96 19.51
N VAL A 199 4.38 3.83 20.22
CA VAL A 199 5.57 3.10 20.65
C VAL A 199 5.42 1.63 20.31
N PHE A 200 6.36 1.10 19.55
CA PHE A 200 6.47 -0.32 19.25
C PHE A 200 7.61 -0.92 20.07
N THR A 201 7.49 -2.18 20.41
CA THR A 201 8.55 -2.89 21.11
C THR A 201 9.19 -3.87 20.13
N ASP A 202 10.50 -3.78 19.95
CA ASP A 202 11.25 -4.73 19.15
C ASP A 202 11.43 -6.08 19.90
N TYR A 203 11.99 -7.08 19.20
CA TYR A 203 12.21 -8.42 19.75
C TYR A 203 13.14 -8.46 20.97
N THR A 204 13.88 -7.37 21.23
CA THR A 204 14.75 -7.24 22.42
C THR A 204 14.04 -6.57 23.60
N GLY A 205 12.78 -6.17 23.43
CA GLY A 205 12.03 -5.38 24.41
C GLY A 205 12.33 -3.88 24.37
N LYS A 206 13.13 -3.42 23.39
CA LYS A 206 13.43 -2.00 23.21
C LYS A 206 12.31 -1.29 22.50
N SER A 207 11.90 -0.14 23.03
CA SER A 207 10.89 0.72 22.42
C SER A 207 11.38 1.30 21.09
N VAL A 208 10.54 1.18 20.06
CA VAL A 208 10.72 1.81 18.76
C VAL A 208 9.66 2.91 18.63
N PRO A 209 10.01 4.19 18.77
CA PRO A 209 9.03 5.27 18.73
C PRO A 209 8.53 5.48 17.30
N PHE A 210 7.25 5.84 17.18
CA PHE A 210 6.65 6.34 15.96
C PHE A 210 6.29 7.82 16.11
N ILE A 211 6.75 8.64 15.19
CA ILE A 211 6.48 10.08 15.18
C ILE A 211 5.39 10.33 14.13
N SER A 212 4.19 10.55 14.61
CA SER A 212 3.04 10.89 13.78
C SER A 212 3.03 12.36 13.40
N PHE A 213 2.18 12.71 12.44
CA PHE A 213 1.97 14.10 12.07
C PHE A 213 1.45 14.96 13.23
N ALA A 214 0.54 14.42 14.04
CA ALA A 214 0.05 15.13 15.24
C ALA A 214 1.16 15.57 16.19
N SER A 215 2.26 14.81 16.27
CA SER A 215 3.38 15.10 17.16
C SER A 215 4.24 16.29 16.68
N LYS A 216 4.04 16.76 15.45
CA LYS A 216 4.86 17.79 14.82
C LYS A 216 4.13 19.11 14.53
N GLY A 217 2.89 19.25 15.04
CA GLY A 217 2.12 20.48 14.80
C GLY A 217 1.75 20.68 13.34
N VAL A 218 1.43 19.61 12.65
CA VAL A 218 1.04 19.63 11.24
C VAL A 218 -0.23 20.43 11.05
N GLN A 219 -0.23 21.33 10.08
CA GLN A 219 -1.42 22.04 9.66
C GLN A 219 -2.21 21.18 8.67
N HIS A 220 -3.53 21.11 8.87
CA HIS A 220 -4.47 20.45 7.98
C HIS A 220 -5.36 21.50 7.34
N ASP A 221 -5.41 21.49 6.01
CA ASP A 221 -6.28 22.35 5.21
C ASP A 221 -6.99 21.51 4.15
N GLY A 222 -8.24 21.13 4.42
CA GLY A 222 -9.02 20.25 3.58
C GLY A 222 -8.32 18.90 3.32
N ASP A 223 -7.98 18.63 2.07
CA ASP A 223 -7.32 17.37 1.64
C ASP A 223 -5.77 17.47 1.65
N TYR A 224 -5.22 18.42 2.40
CA TYR A 224 -3.80 18.69 2.40
C TYR A 224 -3.21 18.79 3.81
N TRP A 225 -2.12 18.06 4.05
CA TRP A 225 -1.30 18.16 5.24
C TRP A 225 0.05 18.78 4.91
N TYR A 226 0.41 19.81 5.66
CA TYR A 226 1.72 20.45 5.57
C TYR A 226 2.51 20.20 6.85
N TYR A 227 3.70 19.62 6.73
CA TYR A 227 4.49 19.19 7.89
C TYR A 227 5.23 20.32 8.59
N GLY A 228 5.29 21.52 8.04
CA GLY A 228 5.99 22.66 8.63
C GLY A 228 7.51 22.48 8.79
N ILE A 229 8.07 21.37 8.31
CA ILE A 229 9.46 20.98 8.45
C ILE A 229 9.98 20.42 7.13
N SER A 230 11.19 20.84 6.77
CA SER A 230 11.91 20.19 5.67
C SER A 230 12.36 18.79 6.09
N ASN A 231 12.15 17.80 5.22
CA ASN A 231 12.62 16.42 5.40
C ASN A 231 11.91 15.63 6.51
N ALA A 232 10.57 15.53 6.43
CA ALA A 232 9.77 14.68 7.32
C ALA A 232 10.21 13.21 7.34
N PHE A 233 10.83 12.72 6.27
CA PHE A 233 11.32 11.35 6.16
C PHE A 233 12.47 11.00 7.12
N SER A 234 13.12 11.96 7.75
CA SER A 234 14.15 11.71 8.76
C SER A 234 13.59 11.34 10.14
N HIS A 235 12.28 11.44 10.35
CA HIS A 235 11.69 11.26 11.68
C HIS A 235 11.53 9.81 12.09
N ASN A 236 11.09 8.96 11.16
CA ASN A 236 10.88 7.54 11.39
C ASN A 236 11.87 6.77 10.50
N THR A 237 13.05 6.46 11.02
CA THR A 237 14.08 5.74 10.27
C THR A 237 14.23 4.35 10.85
N TYR A 238 13.87 3.33 10.07
CA TYR A 238 13.87 1.95 10.50
C TYR A 238 14.82 1.09 9.65
N SER A 239 15.51 0.16 10.32
CA SER A 239 16.16 -0.95 9.63
C SER A 239 15.11 -1.93 9.10
N ILE A 240 15.54 -2.87 8.25
CA ILE A 240 14.66 -3.94 7.75
C ILE A 240 14.09 -4.76 8.92
N GLU A 241 14.93 -5.11 9.90
CA GLU A 241 14.52 -5.89 11.06
C GLU A 241 13.48 -5.17 11.91
N GLN A 242 13.69 -3.87 12.16
CA GLN A 242 12.71 -3.04 12.87
C GLN A 242 11.40 -2.95 12.09
N PHE A 243 11.48 -2.76 10.77
CA PHE A 243 10.29 -2.65 9.94
C PHE A 243 9.50 -3.96 9.90
N LYS A 244 10.13 -5.12 9.87
CA LYS A 244 9.44 -6.42 9.95
C LYS A 244 8.57 -6.55 11.20
N ILE A 245 8.99 -5.95 12.33
CA ILE A 245 8.15 -5.91 13.53
C ILE A 245 6.92 -5.02 13.31
N LEU A 246 7.10 -3.84 12.71
CA LEU A 246 5.99 -2.95 12.38
C LEU A 246 5.03 -3.60 11.37
N GLU A 247 5.57 -4.23 10.35
CA GLU A 247 4.81 -4.96 9.33
C GLU A 247 4.00 -6.11 9.93
N SER A 248 4.56 -6.88 10.86
CA SER A 248 3.83 -7.94 11.59
C SER A 248 2.69 -7.40 12.45
N LYS A 249 2.69 -6.10 12.72
CA LYS A 249 1.58 -5.38 13.36
C LYS A 249 0.62 -4.74 12.33
N GLY A 250 0.73 -5.09 11.06
CA GLY A 250 -0.13 -4.61 9.99
C GLY A 250 0.12 -3.17 9.54
N ILE A 251 1.26 -2.58 9.90
CA ILE A 251 1.57 -1.23 9.47
C ILE A 251 1.87 -1.22 7.98
N VAL A 252 1.20 -0.31 7.27
CA VAL A 252 1.42 -0.06 5.85
C VAL A 252 2.57 0.91 5.67
N PHE A 253 3.47 0.59 4.75
CA PHE A 253 4.47 1.51 4.22
C PHE A 253 4.24 1.72 2.73
N LEU A 254 4.03 2.96 2.32
CA LEU A 254 3.94 3.37 0.93
C LEU A 254 5.27 4.01 0.53
N PRO A 255 6.15 3.32 -0.19
CA PRO A 255 7.44 3.88 -0.58
C PRO A 255 7.28 5.06 -1.54
N SER A 256 8.19 6.03 -1.44
CA SER A 256 8.39 7.02 -2.49
C SER A 256 8.75 6.31 -3.80
N SER A 257 8.30 6.86 -4.91
CA SER A 257 8.46 6.26 -6.24
C SER A 257 9.01 7.27 -7.23
N VAL A 258 9.59 6.76 -8.31
CA VAL A 258 9.73 7.57 -9.52
C VAL A 258 8.34 7.74 -10.16
N LEU A 259 8.24 8.70 -11.05
CA LEU A 259 7.09 8.83 -11.93
C LEU A 259 7.55 8.48 -13.35
N ARG A 260 6.72 7.79 -14.13
CA ARG A 260 6.99 7.54 -15.55
C ARG A 260 6.12 8.44 -16.42
N THR A 261 6.76 9.15 -17.36
CA THR A 261 6.07 9.90 -18.43
C THR A 261 6.57 9.38 -19.76
N GLY A 262 5.68 8.74 -20.54
CA GLY A 262 6.07 8.00 -21.72
C GLY A 262 7.08 6.91 -21.36
N THR A 263 8.25 6.92 -22.00
CA THR A 263 9.37 6.00 -21.73
C THR A 263 10.35 6.52 -20.69
N THR A 264 10.19 7.74 -20.19
CA THR A 264 11.14 8.41 -19.31
C THR A 264 10.74 8.25 -17.84
N LEU A 265 11.70 7.82 -17.02
CA LEU A 265 11.54 7.87 -15.56
C LEU A 265 12.03 9.23 -15.05
N MET A 266 11.16 9.89 -14.30
CA MET A 266 11.46 11.17 -13.65
C MET A 266 11.67 10.92 -12.15
N THR A 267 12.88 11.14 -11.68
CA THR A 267 13.16 11.24 -10.26
C THR A 267 12.74 12.64 -9.81
N GLY A 268 12.02 12.77 -8.70
CA GLY A 268 11.66 14.05 -8.11
C GLY A 268 12.89 14.97 -7.92
N MET A 269 12.70 16.20 -7.50
CA MET A 269 13.79 17.19 -7.39
C MET A 269 14.89 16.74 -6.43
N GLY A 270 15.98 16.17 -6.97
CA GLY A 270 17.19 15.79 -6.23
C GLY A 270 17.59 14.31 -6.38
N THR A 271 18.70 13.95 -5.72
CA THR A 271 19.29 12.60 -5.77
C THR A 271 18.58 11.57 -4.88
N LYS A 272 17.63 12.02 -4.04
CA LYS A 272 16.82 11.16 -3.16
C LYS A 272 15.37 11.22 -3.61
N MET A 273 14.74 10.08 -3.76
CA MET A 273 13.30 10.03 -3.99
C MET A 273 12.59 10.51 -2.74
N VAL A 274 11.87 11.60 -2.89
CA VAL A 274 11.14 12.27 -1.81
C VAL A 274 9.64 12.33 -2.08
N ASP A 275 9.22 11.91 -3.27
CA ASP A 275 7.83 11.98 -3.73
C ASP A 275 7.24 10.58 -3.84
N GLY A 276 5.98 10.43 -3.50
CA GLY A 276 5.23 9.20 -3.69
C GLY A 276 3.91 9.49 -4.38
N TYR A 277 3.57 8.68 -5.40
CA TYR A 277 2.41 8.84 -6.25
C TYR A 277 1.63 7.54 -6.31
N TYR A 278 0.36 7.56 -5.92
CA TYR A 278 -0.50 6.39 -5.93
C TYR A 278 -1.84 6.69 -6.59
N TRP A 279 -2.21 5.90 -7.58
CA TRP A 279 -3.49 6.03 -8.24
C TRP A 279 -4.67 5.78 -7.31
N THR A 280 -5.75 6.52 -7.55
CA THR A 280 -7.09 6.23 -7.04
C THR A 280 -7.99 5.73 -8.18
N THR A 281 -9.20 5.26 -7.85
CA THR A 281 -10.19 4.87 -8.86
C THR A 281 -10.98 6.05 -9.43
N THR A 282 -10.78 7.26 -8.92
CA THR A 282 -11.62 8.41 -9.19
C THR A 282 -11.06 9.25 -10.34
N PRO A 283 -11.80 9.47 -11.43
CA PRO A 283 -11.42 10.41 -12.47
C PRO A 283 -11.51 11.85 -11.97
N PHE A 284 -10.71 12.74 -12.53
CA PHE A 284 -10.85 14.19 -12.35
C PHE A 284 -11.56 14.81 -13.57
N ASP A 285 -11.06 14.56 -14.77
CA ASP A 285 -11.61 14.96 -16.05
C ASP A 285 -11.36 13.90 -17.13
N ALA A 286 -11.57 14.23 -18.40
CA ALA A 286 -11.36 13.29 -19.51
C ALA A 286 -9.91 12.81 -19.65
N GLU A 287 -8.93 13.56 -19.20
CA GLU A 287 -7.50 13.31 -19.37
C GLU A 287 -6.77 12.99 -18.07
N LYS A 288 -7.35 13.37 -16.91
CA LYS A 288 -6.73 13.27 -15.60
C LYS A 288 -7.55 12.40 -14.65
N ALA A 289 -6.86 11.84 -13.65
CA ALA A 289 -7.46 11.16 -12.52
C ALA A 289 -6.77 11.57 -11.21
N TYR A 290 -7.43 11.35 -10.09
CA TYR A 290 -6.88 11.67 -8.77
C TYR A 290 -5.84 10.66 -8.32
N ILE A 291 -4.81 11.18 -7.66
CA ILE A 291 -3.74 10.44 -6.99
C ILE A 291 -3.63 10.86 -5.53
N ILE A 292 -3.06 9.98 -4.72
CA ILE A 292 -2.42 10.36 -3.48
C ILE A 292 -1.01 10.83 -3.81
N TYR A 293 -0.65 11.99 -3.29
CA TYR A 293 0.66 12.58 -3.49
C TYR A 293 1.27 12.97 -2.14
N PHE A 294 2.42 12.43 -1.81
CA PHE A 294 3.20 12.86 -0.65
C PHE A 294 4.63 13.23 -1.06
N PHE A 295 5.20 14.17 -0.35
CA PHE A 295 6.50 14.72 -0.66
C PHE A 295 7.19 15.18 0.64
N GLY A 296 8.41 15.67 0.54
CA GLY A 296 9.29 15.95 1.68
C GLY A 296 8.68 16.77 2.83
N ASN A 297 7.62 17.54 2.59
CA ASN A 297 6.95 18.35 3.60
C ASN A 297 5.42 18.38 3.50
N GLY A 298 4.81 17.45 2.76
CA GLY A 298 3.34 17.43 2.63
C GLY A 298 2.76 16.10 2.15
N LEU A 299 1.44 15.99 2.30
CA LEU A 299 0.61 14.89 1.86
C LEU A 299 -0.71 15.45 1.34
N ARG A 300 -1.18 14.97 0.19
CA ARG A 300 -2.46 15.32 -0.44
C ARG A 300 -3.21 14.06 -0.82
N SER A 301 -4.50 13.97 -0.51
CA SER A 301 -5.36 12.85 -0.93
C SER A 301 -6.06 13.08 -2.27
N LYS A 302 -6.08 14.31 -2.77
CA LYS A 302 -6.71 14.69 -4.04
C LYS A 302 -5.80 15.63 -4.82
N THR A 303 -4.92 15.03 -5.61
CA THR A 303 -4.11 15.76 -6.62
C THR A 303 -4.39 15.12 -7.96
N GLU A 304 -4.73 15.91 -8.95
CA GLU A 304 -4.97 15.39 -10.30
C GLU A 304 -3.67 15.23 -11.08
N ASN A 305 -3.62 14.19 -11.92
CA ASN A 305 -2.50 13.96 -12.81
C ASN A 305 -2.95 13.27 -14.10
N PHE A 306 -2.17 13.42 -15.18
CA PHE A 306 -2.47 12.82 -16.47
C PHE A 306 -2.52 11.30 -16.38
N ARG A 307 -3.58 10.71 -16.96
CA ARG A 307 -3.86 9.27 -16.90
C ARG A 307 -2.81 8.39 -17.56
N SER A 308 -2.05 8.92 -18.53
CA SER A 308 -0.95 8.20 -19.19
C SER A 308 0.33 8.12 -18.33
N ASN A 309 0.43 8.95 -17.29
CA ASN A 309 1.58 8.88 -16.39
C ASN A 309 1.58 7.56 -15.61
N GLY A 310 2.77 7.03 -15.37
CA GLY A 310 2.92 5.80 -14.61
C GLY A 310 3.11 6.10 -13.13
N PHE A 311 2.16 5.62 -12.31
CA PHE A 311 2.22 5.71 -10.85
C PHE A 311 1.97 4.37 -10.18
N SER A 312 2.32 4.28 -8.90
CA SER A 312 2.13 3.08 -8.10
C SER A 312 0.66 2.79 -7.83
N VAL A 313 0.36 1.52 -7.58
CA VAL A 313 -0.95 1.03 -7.17
C VAL A 313 -0.80 0.22 -5.89
N ARG A 314 -1.62 0.53 -4.87
CA ARG A 314 -1.75 -0.25 -3.66
C ARG A 314 -3.18 -0.76 -3.54
N LEU A 315 -3.34 -2.08 -3.56
CA LEU A 315 -4.65 -2.70 -3.50
C LEU A 315 -5.10 -2.95 -2.05
N ILE A 316 -6.40 -3.07 -1.90
CA ILE A 316 -7.06 -3.38 -0.62
C ILE A 316 -8.07 -4.52 -0.80
N HIS A 317 -8.42 -5.15 0.31
CA HIS A 317 -9.51 -6.10 0.45
C HIS A 317 -10.56 -5.56 1.40
N ASP A 318 -11.84 -5.59 1.01
CA ASP A 318 -12.95 -5.14 1.84
C ASP A 318 -13.23 -6.15 2.96
N ILE A 319 -13.31 -5.68 4.20
CA ILE A 319 -13.72 -6.49 5.36
C ILE A 319 -15.25 -6.48 5.43
N LYS A 320 -15.83 -7.68 5.45
CA LYS A 320 -17.30 -7.88 5.51
C LYS A 320 -17.79 -7.96 6.94
#